data_371de70ca7c86687b5f0f1394a7b27a5
#
_entry.id   371de70ca7c86687b5f0f1394a7b27a5
#
_cell.length_a   1.000
_cell.length_b   1.000
_cell.length_c   1.000
_cell.angle_alpha   90.00
_cell.angle_beta   90.00
_cell.angle_gamma   90.00
#
_symmetry.space_group_name_H-M   'P 1'
#
loop_
_entity.id
_entity.type
_entity.pdbx_description
1 polymer ?
#
loop_
_entity_poly.entity_id
_entity_poly.type
_entity_poly.pdbx_seq_one_letter_code
_entity_poly.pdbx_strand_id
1 'polypeptide(L)'
;KFGVGFYSSFMVAKEIHIISKSWQKDSQAWLWKSKGESSYTIEETEKETRGTRIELFLKKEEKEFLEAQRLKHIILKHSKFVPFPIYLEGEKIERKEAIWTQPKSKLQEKVYADFYKFFENTQEEPETYLHLSSDAPVQFTALLFVPKTSFELLGLMKTEPGVDLYSKKILIQKGSKDIMPEYLRFVKGVIDSEEIPLNISRETIQNNVRIDKIKKHLLKKLLEHLEGIKSKNRAQYLNIWKNFSKNFKEGAVSDFENREKLSQLLLFSSSKTAAEQLTDLQEYVKRMPEGQKEIYYLGGTDRGTIEKNPALEIFRKKDFEVLYLLDPLDEFVLDHLREYDKKVFKMAESADIPLEEKGETGDAAYLKDAGNLVLYLKTVYGEQVQEVKISRRLTDSPCLLLNPADGPSVQMEKIMKMVNKDYQLGKRVLEINPGHALIKKMVALHKQDPALPLLKTLALQLLDNMKLREGILSDTEASIARIQQIMLEAGGPDDQVK
;
A
#
# COMPACT_ATOMS: atom_id res chain seq x y z
N LYS A 1 -22.15 -2.88 -34.18
CA LYS A 1 -21.06 -3.30 -35.09
C LYS A 1 -21.27 -4.74 -35.62
N PHE A 2 -21.84 -5.61 -34.80
CA PHE A 2 -22.04 -7.03 -35.14
C PHE A 2 -23.51 -7.46 -35.16
N GLY A 3 -24.48 -6.58 -34.84
CA GLY A 3 -25.90 -6.87 -34.81
C GLY A 3 -26.38 -7.81 -33.68
N VAL A 4 -25.43 -8.43 -32.94
CA VAL A 4 -25.74 -9.48 -31.95
C VAL A 4 -26.42 -8.96 -30.69
N GLY A 5 -26.29 -7.67 -30.36
CA GLY A 5 -26.96 -7.10 -29.18
C GLY A 5 -28.46 -7.21 -29.19
N PHE A 6 -29.07 -7.20 -30.38
CA PHE A 6 -30.51 -7.38 -30.56
C PHE A 6 -30.95 -8.81 -30.17
N TYR A 7 -30.15 -9.84 -30.50
CA TYR A 7 -30.50 -11.22 -30.18
C TYR A 7 -30.58 -11.48 -28.68
N SER A 8 -29.88 -10.73 -27.86
CA SER A 8 -29.99 -10.87 -26.40
C SER A 8 -31.41 -10.55 -25.89
N SER A 9 -32.24 -9.84 -26.66
CA SER A 9 -33.65 -9.61 -26.34
C SER A 9 -34.46 -10.91 -26.24
N PHE A 10 -34.07 -11.98 -26.95
CA PHE A 10 -34.70 -13.29 -26.83
C PHE A 10 -34.36 -14.03 -25.53
N MET A 11 -33.40 -13.55 -24.75
CA MET A 11 -33.16 -14.08 -23.40
C MET A 11 -34.36 -13.81 -22.50
N VAL A 12 -35.01 -12.63 -22.65
CA VAL A 12 -36.14 -12.19 -21.82
C VAL A 12 -37.49 -12.28 -22.55
N ALA A 13 -37.50 -12.25 -23.89
CA ALA A 13 -38.71 -12.33 -24.70
C ALA A 13 -38.91 -13.69 -25.32
N LYS A 14 -40.17 -14.15 -25.35
CA LYS A 14 -40.62 -15.34 -26.08
C LYS A 14 -40.91 -15.05 -27.54
N GLU A 15 -41.22 -13.79 -27.88
CA GLU A 15 -41.54 -13.33 -29.23
C GLU A 15 -41.20 -11.84 -29.33
N ILE A 16 -40.74 -11.40 -30.51
CA ILE A 16 -40.36 -9.99 -30.76
C ILE A 16 -41.01 -9.55 -32.06
N HIS A 17 -41.67 -8.39 -32.02
CA HIS A 17 -42.20 -7.69 -33.18
C HIS A 17 -41.43 -6.40 -33.44
N ILE A 18 -41.03 -6.16 -34.68
CA ILE A 18 -40.36 -4.91 -35.07
C ILE A 18 -41.14 -4.27 -36.21
N ILE A 19 -41.65 -3.06 -35.97
CA ILE A 19 -42.31 -2.24 -36.98
C ILE A 19 -41.36 -1.12 -37.37
N SER A 20 -40.95 -1.07 -38.63
CA SER A 20 -40.00 -0.07 -39.13
C SER A 20 -40.48 0.62 -40.37
N LYS A 21 -40.31 1.97 -40.41
CA LYS A 21 -40.54 2.79 -41.58
C LYS A 21 -39.32 3.66 -41.87
N SER A 22 -38.86 3.67 -43.12
CA SER A 22 -37.72 4.46 -43.57
C SER A 22 -38.01 5.97 -43.47
N TRP A 23 -36.95 6.76 -43.46
CA TRP A 23 -37.04 8.22 -43.56
C TRP A 23 -37.38 8.75 -44.96
N GLN A 24 -37.25 7.86 -45.98
CA GLN A 24 -37.54 8.23 -47.35
C GLN A 24 -39.08 8.49 -47.54
N LYS A 25 -39.38 9.50 -48.31
CA LYS A 25 -40.79 9.79 -48.64
C LYS A 25 -41.39 8.55 -49.35
N ASP A 26 -42.65 8.30 -49.07
CA ASP A 26 -43.43 7.22 -49.68
C ASP A 26 -42.92 5.79 -49.39
N SER A 27 -42.04 5.63 -48.39
CA SER A 27 -41.61 4.31 -47.99
C SER A 27 -42.71 3.52 -47.27
N GLN A 28 -42.85 2.26 -47.60
CA GLN A 28 -43.76 1.32 -46.94
C GLN A 28 -43.18 0.98 -45.53
N ALA A 29 -44.07 0.75 -44.56
CA ALA A 29 -43.70 0.20 -43.27
C ALA A 29 -43.75 -1.33 -43.28
N TRP A 30 -42.82 -1.94 -42.56
CA TRP A 30 -42.71 -3.38 -42.49
C TRP A 30 -42.75 -3.86 -41.05
N LEU A 31 -43.48 -4.97 -40.81
CA LEU A 31 -43.56 -5.69 -39.56
C LEU A 31 -42.78 -6.99 -39.67
N TRP A 32 -41.69 -7.09 -38.88
CA TRP A 32 -40.92 -8.30 -38.70
C TRP A 32 -41.33 -8.97 -37.37
N LYS A 33 -41.53 -10.31 -37.40
CA LYS A 33 -41.88 -11.11 -36.21
C LYS A 33 -40.96 -12.31 -36.11
N SER A 34 -40.50 -12.65 -34.91
CA SER A 34 -39.74 -13.88 -34.65
C SER A 34 -39.90 -14.34 -33.20
N LYS A 35 -39.77 -15.66 -33.00
CA LYS A 35 -39.70 -16.32 -31.70
C LYS A 35 -38.26 -16.66 -31.29
N GLY A 36 -37.26 -16.22 -32.07
CA GLY A 36 -35.84 -16.55 -31.82
C GLY A 36 -35.45 -17.94 -32.35
N GLU A 37 -36.30 -18.57 -33.10
CA GLU A 37 -36.06 -19.85 -33.79
C GLU A 37 -35.45 -19.62 -35.19
N SER A 38 -35.39 -20.66 -36.01
CA SER A 38 -34.78 -20.60 -37.35
C SER A 38 -35.59 -19.81 -38.39
N SER A 39 -36.78 -19.28 -38.04
CA SER A 39 -37.69 -18.62 -38.98
C SER A 39 -38.17 -17.26 -38.43
N TYR A 40 -38.56 -16.40 -39.35
CA TYR A 40 -39.23 -15.13 -39.10
C TYR A 40 -40.24 -14.83 -40.20
N THR A 41 -41.16 -13.89 -39.92
CA THR A 41 -42.09 -13.38 -40.95
C THR A 41 -41.85 -11.89 -41.17
N ILE A 42 -42.07 -11.44 -42.43
CA ILE A 42 -42.10 -10.04 -42.79
C ILE A 42 -43.41 -9.78 -43.51
N GLU A 43 -44.17 -8.78 -43.03
CA GLU A 43 -45.46 -8.38 -43.54
C GLU A 43 -45.52 -6.86 -43.74
N GLU A 44 -46.25 -6.38 -44.72
CA GLU A 44 -46.53 -4.96 -44.84
C GLU A 44 -47.44 -4.50 -43.68
N THR A 45 -47.22 -3.28 -43.20
CA THR A 45 -48.01 -2.73 -42.10
C THR A 45 -48.11 -1.22 -42.25
N GLU A 46 -48.98 -0.60 -41.46
CA GLU A 46 -49.13 0.87 -41.42
C GLU A 46 -48.32 1.45 -40.24
N LYS A 47 -47.59 2.54 -40.51
CA LYS A 47 -46.93 3.40 -39.54
C LYS A 47 -46.85 4.80 -40.07
N GLU A 48 -47.46 5.75 -39.35
CA GLU A 48 -47.55 7.15 -39.77
C GLU A 48 -46.16 7.80 -39.84
N THR A 49 -45.38 7.66 -38.78
CA THR A 49 -44.07 8.33 -38.64
C THR A 49 -42.90 7.39 -38.94
N ARG A 50 -41.81 7.95 -39.48
CA ARG A 50 -40.53 7.25 -39.62
C ARG A 50 -39.99 6.73 -38.28
N GLY A 51 -39.18 5.67 -38.32
CA GLY A 51 -38.49 5.10 -37.18
C GLY A 51 -38.86 3.64 -36.93
N THR A 52 -38.36 3.12 -35.82
CA THR A 52 -38.54 1.69 -35.47
C THR A 52 -39.26 1.57 -34.12
N ARG A 53 -40.28 0.72 -34.06
CA ARG A 53 -40.95 0.31 -32.82
C ARG A 53 -40.63 -1.18 -32.59
N ILE A 54 -40.17 -1.52 -31.39
CA ILE A 54 -39.83 -2.87 -30.98
C ILE A 54 -40.76 -3.25 -29.83
N GLU A 55 -41.47 -4.36 -29.97
CA GLU A 55 -42.36 -4.93 -28.96
C GLU A 55 -41.80 -6.27 -28.50
N LEU A 56 -41.48 -6.37 -27.21
CA LEU A 56 -40.97 -7.57 -26.59
C LEU A 56 -42.12 -8.26 -25.81
N PHE A 57 -42.51 -9.45 -26.23
CA PHE A 57 -43.46 -10.30 -25.50
C PHE A 57 -42.67 -11.11 -24.47
N LEU A 58 -42.60 -10.62 -23.22
CA LEU A 58 -41.75 -11.21 -22.20
C LEU A 58 -42.17 -12.63 -21.80
N LYS A 59 -41.20 -13.43 -21.39
CA LYS A 59 -41.41 -14.71 -20.72
C LYS A 59 -42.05 -14.48 -19.34
N LYS A 60 -42.71 -15.51 -18.80
CA LYS A 60 -43.47 -15.39 -17.53
C LYS A 60 -42.55 -15.05 -16.35
N GLU A 61 -41.35 -15.58 -16.37
CA GLU A 61 -40.31 -15.40 -15.34
C GLU A 61 -39.62 -14.03 -15.41
N GLU A 62 -39.72 -13.29 -16.50
CA GLU A 62 -38.98 -12.05 -16.80
C GLU A 62 -39.84 -10.79 -16.63
N LYS A 63 -40.94 -10.87 -15.86
CA LYS A 63 -41.87 -9.76 -15.67
C LYS A 63 -41.27 -8.54 -14.95
N GLU A 64 -40.16 -8.71 -14.24
CA GLU A 64 -39.47 -7.59 -13.61
C GLU A 64 -39.09 -6.45 -14.60
N PHE A 65 -38.88 -6.81 -15.87
CA PHE A 65 -38.61 -5.82 -16.94
C PHE A 65 -39.83 -5.02 -17.41
N LEU A 66 -41.01 -5.26 -16.83
CA LEU A 66 -42.18 -4.37 -16.98
C LEU A 66 -42.23 -3.23 -15.96
N GLU A 67 -41.39 -3.30 -14.91
CA GLU A 67 -41.37 -2.28 -13.86
C GLU A 67 -40.53 -1.09 -14.28
N ALA A 68 -41.14 0.11 -14.32
CA ALA A 68 -40.47 1.35 -14.70
C ALA A 68 -39.25 1.65 -13.85
N GLN A 69 -39.29 1.38 -12.53
CA GLN A 69 -38.13 1.57 -11.65
C GLN A 69 -36.96 0.65 -12.00
N ARG A 70 -37.24 -0.61 -12.36
CA ARG A 70 -36.21 -1.56 -12.81
C ARG A 70 -35.56 -1.09 -14.12
N LEU A 71 -36.35 -0.68 -15.08
CA LEU A 71 -35.85 -0.13 -16.34
C LEU A 71 -35.04 1.13 -16.14
N LYS A 72 -35.53 2.06 -15.30
CA LYS A 72 -34.80 3.29 -14.94
C LYS A 72 -33.41 2.98 -14.34
N HIS A 73 -33.36 2.03 -13.42
CA HIS A 73 -32.09 1.57 -12.84
C HIS A 73 -31.12 1.04 -13.91
N ILE A 74 -31.58 0.18 -14.80
CA ILE A 74 -30.79 -0.39 -15.90
C ILE A 74 -30.26 0.71 -16.84
N ILE A 75 -31.13 1.64 -17.24
CA ILE A 75 -30.78 2.75 -18.14
C ILE A 75 -29.71 3.64 -17.48
N LEU A 76 -29.91 4.02 -16.21
CA LEU A 76 -28.96 4.86 -15.48
C LEU A 76 -27.62 4.13 -15.24
N LYS A 77 -27.63 2.80 -15.08
CA LYS A 77 -26.45 2.00 -14.90
C LYS A 77 -25.60 1.87 -16.18
N HIS A 78 -26.25 1.64 -17.32
CA HIS A 78 -25.54 1.25 -18.55
C HIS A 78 -25.53 2.31 -19.64
N SER A 79 -26.46 3.28 -19.59
CA SER A 79 -26.72 4.22 -20.69
C SER A 79 -26.72 5.69 -20.25
N LYS A 80 -26.25 6.01 -19.04
CA LYS A 80 -26.30 7.36 -18.50
C LYS A 80 -25.53 8.42 -19.32
N PHE A 81 -24.59 8.00 -20.17
CA PHE A 81 -23.77 8.88 -21.02
C PHE A 81 -24.04 8.75 -22.51
N VAL A 82 -25.04 7.99 -22.90
CA VAL A 82 -25.40 7.82 -24.32
C VAL A 82 -25.81 9.18 -24.91
N PRO A 83 -25.33 9.53 -26.12
CA PRO A 83 -25.55 10.87 -26.71
C PRO A 83 -26.99 11.17 -27.12
N PHE A 84 -27.88 10.17 -27.10
CA PHE A 84 -29.28 10.28 -27.48
C PHE A 84 -30.20 10.41 -26.27
N PRO A 85 -31.26 11.24 -26.31
CA PRO A 85 -32.22 11.33 -25.23
C PRO A 85 -32.97 10.01 -25.05
N ILE A 86 -33.13 9.58 -23.81
CA ILE A 86 -33.90 8.40 -23.44
C ILE A 86 -35.13 8.87 -22.69
N TYR A 87 -36.29 8.33 -23.08
CA TYR A 87 -37.57 8.59 -22.41
C TYR A 87 -38.10 7.28 -21.85
N LEU A 88 -38.59 7.29 -20.64
CA LEU A 88 -39.25 6.17 -19.98
C LEU A 88 -40.68 6.62 -19.63
N GLU A 89 -41.70 5.94 -20.14
CA GLU A 89 -43.13 6.29 -19.97
C GLU A 89 -43.45 7.76 -20.33
N GLY A 90 -42.72 8.31 -21.32
CA GLY A 90 -42.89 9.69 -21.75
C GLY A 90 -42.05 10.71 -20.97
N GLU A 91 -41.47 10.33 -19.83
CA GLU A 91 -40.58 11.19 -19.06
C GLU A 91 -39.14 11.06 -19.53
N LYS A 92 -38.46 12.19 -19.70
CA LYS A 92 -37.06 12.22 -20.08
C LYS A 92 -36.19 11.84 -18.91
N ILE A 93 -35.40 10.80 -19.08
CA ILE A 93 -34.38 10.40 -18.09
C ILE A 93 -33.25 11.43 -18.10
N GLU A 94 -32.94 11.96 -16.93
CA GLU A 94 -31.77 12.85 -16.76
C GLU A 94 -30.50 12.09 -17.10
N ARG A 95 -29.71 12.70 -17.96
CA ARG A 95 -28.39 12.22 -18.35
C ARG A 95 -27.35 13.27 -18.04
N LYS A 96 -26.13 12.81 -17.82
CA LYS A 96 -24.97 13.71 -17.69
C LYS A 96 -24.13 13.67 -18.97
N GLU A 97 -23.48 14.76 -19.26
CA GLU A 97 -22.53 14.80 -20.36
C GLU A 97 -21.29 13.97 -20.03
N ALA A 98 -20.75 13.30 -21.04
CA ALA A 98 -19.48 12.58 -20.95
C ALA A 98 -18.32 13.60 -21.00
N ILE A 99 -18.09 14.31 -19.89
CA ILE A 99 -17.15 15.43 -19.82
C ILE A 99 -15.71 15.03 -20.17
N TRP A 100 -15.34 13.74 -19.99
CA TRP A 100 -14.02 13.23 -20.35
C TRP A 100 -13.70 13.29 -21.85
N THR A 101 -14.73 13.49 -22.69
CA THR A 101 -14.56 13.65 -24.14
C THR A 101 -14.42 15.11 -24.56
N GLN A 102 -14.58 16.05 -23.64
CA GLN A 102 -14.46 17.49 -23.92
C GLN A 102 -13.01 17.97 -23.74
N PRO A 103 -12.58 18.99 -24.49
CA PRO A 103 -11.27 19.61 -24.25
C PRO A 103 -11.19 20.20 -22.82
N LYS A 104 -10.06 19.95 -22.12
CA LYS A 104 -9.82 20.48 -20.76
C LYS A 104 -9.99 21.99 -20.65
N SER A 105 -9.61 22.73 -21.70
CA SER A 105 -9.72 24.20 -21.74
C SER A 105 -11.15 24.73 -21.65
N LYS A 106 -12.15 23.89 -21.87
CA LYS A 106 -13.57 24.24 -21.78
C LYS A 106 -14.22 23.88 -20.43
N LEU A 107 -13.49 23.18 -19.57
CA LEU A 107 -14.01 22.67 -18.31
C LEU A 107 -13.41 23.42 -17.12
N GLN A 108 -14.27 23.90 -16.23
CA GLN A 108 -13.89 24.50 -14.95
C GLN A 108 -13.78 23.42 -13.87
N GLU A 109 -13.02 23.66 -12.81
CA GLU A 109 -12.85 22.71 -11.69
C GLU A 109 -14.17 22.24 -11.08
N LYS A 110 -15.12 23.14 -10.94
CA LYS A 110 -16.46 22.81 -10.44
C LYS A 110 -17.15 21.71 -11.26
N VAL A 111 -16.95 21.67 -12.57
CA VAL A 111 -17.56 20.65 -13.44
C VAL A 111 -17.01 19.26 -13.12
N TYR A 112 -15.70 19.17 -12.81
CA TYR A 112 -15.10 17.91 -12.39
C TYR A 112 -15.59 17.45 -11.02
N ALA A 113 -15.72 18.36 -10.06
CA ALA A 113 -16.27 18.06 -8.73
C ALA A 113 -17.73 17.60 -8.80
N ASP A 114 -18.58 18.32 -9.56
CA ASP A 114 -20.00 17.96 -9.74
C ASP A 114 -20.14 16.61 -10.48
N PHE A 115 -19.25 16.33 -11.44
CA PHE A 115 -19.23 15.04 -12.12
C PHE A 115 -18.84 13.92 -11.16
N TYR A 116 -17.82 14.09 -10.34
CA TYR A 116 -17.39 13.11 -9.35
C TYR A 116 -18.51 12.78 -8.36
N LYS A 117 -19.18 13.82 -7.81
CA LYS A 117 -20.32 13.65 -6.89
C LYS A 117 -21.43 12.82 -7.53
N PHE A 118 -21.75 13.10 -8.78
CA PHE A 118 -22.74 12.31 -9.54
C PHE A 118 -22.27 10.89 -9.82
N PHE A 119 -20.99 10.72 -10.21
CA PHE A 119 -20.46 9.43 -10.65
C PHE A 119 -20.37 8.44 -9.50
N GLU A 120 -19.86 8.88 -8.35
CA GLU A 120 -19.71 8.08 -7.12
C GLU A 120 -20.92 8.13 -6.19
N ASN A 121 -21.95 8.90 -6.54
CA ASN A 121 -23.15 9.12 -5.69
C ASN A 121 -22.77 9.60 -4.28
N THR A 122 -21.91 10.60 -4.18
CA THR A 122 -21.39 11.19 -2.95
C THR A 122 -21.60 12.69 -2.90
N GLN A 123 -21.51 13.30 -1.73
CA GLN A 123 -21.48 14.75 -1.56
C GLN A 123 -20.04 15.27 -1.41
N GLU A 124 -19.06 14.39 -1.22
CA GLU A 124 -17.66 14.77 -1.09
C GLU A 124 -17.06 15.16 -2.45
N GLU A 125 -16.10 16.06 -2.42
CA GLU A 125 -15.28 16.38 -3.58
C GLU A 125 -14.07 15.47 -3.63
N PRO A 126 -13.50 15.19 -4.81
CA PRO A 126 -12.28 14.43 -4.90
C PRO A 126 -11.10 15.22 -4.33
N GLU A 127 -10.07 14.54 -3.83
CA GLU A 127 -8.81 15.17 -3.43
C GLU A 127 -8.05 15.72 -4.64
N THR A 128 -8.09 14.99 -5.75
CA THR A 128 -7.52 15.41 -7.04
C THR A 128 -8.19 14.66 -8.19
N TYR A 129 -7.97 15.17 -9.40
CA TYR A 129 -8.41 14.52 -10.62
C TYR A 129 -7.32 14.57 -11.71
N LEU A 130 -7.39 13.63 -12.62
CA LEU A 130 -6.52 13.55 -13.80
C LEU A 130 -7.39 13.35 -15.05
N HIS A 131 -7.45 14.36 -15.91
CA HIS A 131 -8.13 14.29 -17.20
C HIS A 131 -7.08 14.09 -18.29
N LEU A 132 -7.17 13.01 -19.06
CA LEU A 132 -6.23 12.65 -20.12
C LEU A 132 -6.95 12.49 -21.45
N SER A 133 -6.25 12.90 -22.53
CA SER A 133 -6.54 12.53 -23.89
C SER A 133 -5.25 12.06 -24.55
N SER A 134 -5.28 10.90 -25.20
CA SER A 134 -4.14 10.30 -25.86
C SER A 134 -4.53 9.85 -27.25
N ASP A 135 -3.71 10.20 -28.25
CA ASP A 135 -3.91 9.78 -29.64
C ASP A 135 -2.94 8.66 -30.05
N ALA A 136 -1.86 8.46 -29.28
CA ALA A 136 -0.85 7.43 -29.52
C ALA A 136 -0.30 6.87 -28.20
N PRO A 137 0.05 5.57 -28.14
CA PRO A 137 -0.01 4.52 -29.15
C PRO A 137 -1.40 3.91 -29.35
N VAL A 138 -2.39 4.29 -28.54
CA VAL A 138 -3.80 3.91 -28.62
C VAL A 138 -4.63 5.15 -28.31
N GLN A 139 -5.68 5.38 -29.07
CA GLN A 139 -6.58 6.49 -28.84
C GLN A 139 -7.52 6.20 -27.67
N PHE A 140 -7.46 7.04 -26.63
CA PHE A 140 -8.40 7.00 -25.51
C PHE A 140 -8.51 8.35 -24.80
N THR A 141 -9.60 8.51 -24.08
CA THR A 141 -9.79 9.58 -23.09
C THR A 141 -9.98 8.94 -21.71
N ALA A 142 -9.51 9.62 -20.67
CA ALA A 142 -9.69 9.16 -19.30
C ALA A 142 -9.93 10.33 -18.36
N LEU A 143 -10.79 10.12 -17.39
CA LEU A 143 -11.02 11.03 -16.27
C LEU A 143 -10.96 10.21 -14.98
N LEU A 144 -9.89 10.40 -14.24
CA LEU A 144 -9.61 9.69 -13.00
C LEU A 144 -9.70 10.64 -11.81
N PHE A 145 -10.16 10.13 -10.69
CA PHE A 145 -10.30 10.84 -9.42
C PHE A 145 -9.63 10.06 -8.29
N VAL A 146 -9.02 10.80 -7.37
CA VAL A 146 -8.57 10.26 -6.08
C VAL A 146 -9.55 10.77 -5.02
N PRO A 147 -10.24 9.90 -4.26
CA PRO A 147 -11.13 10.30 -3.17
C PRO A 147 -10.39 11.04 -2.06
N LYS A 148 -11.09 11.83 -1.26
CA LYS A 148 -10.55 12.44 -0.03
C LYS A 148 -10.42 11.45 1.12
N THR A 149 -11.34 10.48 1.19
CA THR A 149 -11.43 9.51 2.28
C THR A 149 -11.33 8.08 1.78
N SER A 150 -10.76 7.22 2.61
CA SER A 150 -10.67 5.77 2.36
C SER A 150 -11.55 5.00 3.34
N PHE A 151 -12.63 4.38 2.86
CA PHE A 151 -13.45 3.48 3.68
C PHE A 151 -12.70 2.21 4.08
N GLU A 152 -11.72 1.80 3.30
CA GLU A 152 -10.87 0.65 3.60
C GLU A 152 -9.97 0.90 4.81
N LEU A 153 -9.50 2.14 4.99
CA LEU A 153 -8.71 2.54 6.17
C LEU A 153 -9.54 2.40 7.47
N LEU A 154 -10.85 2.57 7.38
CA LEU A 154 -11.77 2.40 8.51
C LEU A 154 -12.11 0.92 8.80
N GLY A 155 -11.56 -0.02 8.04
CA GLY A 155 -11.80 -1.46 8.20
C GLY A 155 -13.23 -1.91 7.81
N LEU A 156 -14.00 -1.06 7.16
CA LEU A 156 -15.42 -1.31 6.88
C LEU A 156 -15.62 -2.26 5.69
N MET A 157 -14.86 -2.08 4.62
CA MET A 157 -14.95 -2.93 3.41
C MET A 157 -13.65 -2.82 2.59
N LYS A 158 -13.29 -3.90 1.90
CA LYS A 158 -12.26 -3.83 0.84
C LYS A 158 -12.83 -3.05 -0.35
N THR A 159 -12.10 -2.04 -0.80
CA THR A 159 -12.51 -1.22 -1.93
C THR A 159 -12.43 -2.04 -3.24
N GLU A 160 -13.53 -2.11 -3.98
CA GLU A 160 -13.52 -2.68 -5.33
C GLU A 160 -12.92 -1.68 -6.33
N PRO A 161 -12.28 -2.16 -7.41
CA PRO A 161 -11.77 -1.30 -8.47
C PRO A 161 -12.84 -0.32 -8.96
N GLY A 162 -12.49 0.94 -9.06
CA GLY A 162 -13.45 2.03 -9.30
C GLY A 162 -13.34 2.68 -10.68
N VAL A 163 -12.52 2.13 -11.59
CA VAL A 163 -12.37 2.70 -12.94
C VAL A 163 -13.20 1.90 -13.94
N ASP A 164 -14.19 2.56 -14.51
CA ASP A 164 -15.12 2.00 -15.47
C ASP A 164 -14.57 2.11 -16.91
N LEU A 165 -14.70 1.04 -17.67
CA LEU A 165 -14.31 0.98 -19.07
C LEU A 165 -15.49 1.26 -19.99
N TYR A 166 -15.35 2.27 -20.83
CA TYR A 166 -16.32 2.64 -21.85
C TYR A 166 -15.74 2.46 -23.26
N SER A 167 -16.62 2.22 -24.21
CA SER A 167 -16.34 2.39 -25.63
C SER A 167 -17.46 3.19 -26.26
N LYS A 168 -17.11 4.33 -26.89
CA LYS A 168 -18.10 5.27 -27.46
C LYS A 168 -19.18 5.70 -26.45
N LYS A 169 -18.80 5.97 -25.21
CA LYS A 169 -19.69 6.36 -24.09
C LYS A 169 -20.66 5.26 -23.64
N ILE A 170 -20.48 4.01 -24.10
CA ILE A 170 -21.24 2.85 -23.65
C ILE A 170 -20.38 2.08 -22.64
N LEU A 171 -20.95 1.77 -21.48
CA LEU A 171 -20.26 1.01 -20.43
C LEU A 171 -20.02 -0.44 -20.90
N ILE A 172 -18.75 -0.84 -20.95
CA ILE A 172 -18.30 -2.18 -21.30
C ILE A 172 -18.05 -3.00 -20.04
N GLN A 173 -17.31 -2.43 -19.08
CA GLN A 173 -16.96 -3.10 -17.85
C GLN A 173 -16.94 -2.11 -16.70
N LYS A 174 -17.66 -2.42 -15.63
CA LYS A 174 -17.61 -1.68 -14.38
C LYS A 174 -16.40 -2.16 -13.56
N GLY A 175 -15.63 -1.22 -13.03
CA GLY A 175 -14.49 -1.54 -12.16
C GLY A 175 -13.46 -2.44 -12.82
N SER A 176 -12.85 -2.02 -13.93
CA SER A 176 -11.95 -2.88 -14.72
C SER A 176 -10.63 -3.15 -14.02
N LYS A 177 -10.43 -4.42 -13.61
CA LYS A 177 -9.15 -4.92 -13.05
C LYS A 177 -8.06 -5.04 -14.12
N ASP A 178 -8.44 -5.14 -15.38
CA ASP A 178 -7.50 -5.30 -16.50
C ASP A 178 -6.77 -3.99 -16.81
N ILE A 179 -7.38 -2.84 -16.46
CA ILE A 179 -6.82 -1.52 -16.73
C ILE A 179 -6.15 -0.92 -15.49
N MET A 180 -6.74 -1.09 -14.32
CA MET A 180 -6.21 -0.53 -13.08
C MET A 180 -5.72 -1.66 -12.17
N PRO A 181 -4.43 -1.66 -11.76
CA PRO A 181 -3.91 -2.68 -10.85
C PRO A 181 -4.57 -2.58 -9.47
N GLU A 182 -4.57 -3.70 -8.74
CA GLU A 182 -5.29 -3.81 -7.47
C GLU A 182 -4.83 -2.79 -6.43
N TYR A 183 -3.56 -2.44 -6.39
CA TYR A 183 -3.06 -1.43 -5.45
C TYR A 183 -3.58 -0.01 -5.74
N LEU A 184 -4.12 0.27 -6.93
CA LEU A 184 -4.79 1.53 -7.27
C LEU A 184 -6.33 1.42 -7.25
N ARG A 185 -6.89 0.42 -6.57
CA ARG A 185 -8.35 0.21 -6.45
C ARG A 185 -9.12 1.39 -5.89
N PHE A 186 -8.45 2.27 -5.16
CA PHE A 186 -9.04 3.50 -4.64
C PHE A 186 -9.31 4.56 -5.71
N VAL A 187 -8.65 4.48 -6.86
CA VAL A 187 -8.85 5.42 -7.98
C VAL A 187 -10.22 5.16 -8.60
N LYS A 188 -10.99 6.21 -8.79
CA LYS A 188 -12.33 6.20 -9.38
C LYS A 188 -12.32 6.88 -10.73
N GLY A 189 -13.30 6.59 -11.58
CA GLY A 189 -13.46 7.31 -12.84
C GLY A 189 -13.73 6.46 -14.05
N VAL A 190 -13.40 6.99 -15.22
CA VAL A 190 -13.76 6.43 -16.52
C VAL A 190 -12.57 6.43 -17.47
N ILE A 191 -12.54 5.42 -18.33
CA ILE A 191 -11.69 5.35 -19.52
C ILE A 191 -12.57 5.03 -20.69
N ASP A 192 -12.44 5.75 -21.78
CA ASP A 192 -13.23 5.57 -23.01
C ASP A 192 -12.30 5.46 -24.22
N SER A 193 -12.39 4.36 -24.96
CA SER A 193 -11.63 4.14 -26.18
C SER A 193 -12.47 3.45 -27.24
N GLU A 194 -12.46 4.01 -28.44
CA GLU A 194 -13.11 3.41 -29.61
C GLU A 194 -12.37 2.21 -30.18
N GLU A 195 -11.08 2.07 -29.83
CA GLU A 195 -10.24 0.98 -30.32
C GLU A 195 -10.40 -0.32 -29.53
N ILE A 196 -11.08 -0.26 -28.38
CA ILE A 196 -11.38 -1.45 -27.58
C ILE A 196 -12.50 -2.24 -28.30
N PRO A 197 -12.26 -3.50 -28.65
CA PRO A 197 -13.29 -4.31 -29.28
C PRO A 197 -14.45 -4.53 -28.31
N LEU A 198 -15.66 -4.31 -28.79
CA LEU A 198 -16.91 -4.56 -28.05
C LEU A 198 -17.22 -6.08 -27.98
N ASN A 199 -16.24 -6.90 -27.68
CA ASN A 199 -16.47 -8.34 -27.56
C ASN A 199 -17.12 -8.66 -26.23
N ILE A 200 -18.13 -9.50 -26.29
CA ILE A 200 -19.04 -9.84 -25.21
C ILE A 200 -18.38 -10.73 -24.13
N SER A 201 -17.23 -11.36 -24.42
CA SER A 201 -16.56 -12.26 -23.48
C SER A 201 -15.41 -11.57 -22.73
N ARG A 202 -15.36 -11.76 -21.40
CA ARG A 202 -14.26 -11.29 -20.52
C ARG A 202 -12.87 -11.77 -20.97
N GLU A 203 -12.78 -12.96 -21.59
CA GLU A 203 -11.52 -13.56 -22.05
C GLU A 203 -10.82 -12.74 -23.14
N THR A 204 -11.57 -12.00 -23.96
CA THR A 204 -11.01 -11.13 -25.02
C THR A 204 -10.50 -9.79 -24.49
N ILE A 205 -10.87 -9.38 -23.29
CA ILE A 205 -10.37 -8.17 -22.65
C ILE A 205 -9.02 -8.47 -22.00
N GLN A 206 -8.88 -9.59 -21.30
CA GLN A 206 -7.71 -9.97 -20.51
C GLN A 206 -6.39 -10.13 -21.30
N ASN A 207 -6.46 -10.44 -22.59
CA ASN A 207 -5.27 -10.64 -23.44
C ASN A 207 -5.17 -9.63 -24.60
N ASN A 208 -5.70 -8.43 -24.43
CA ASN A 208 -5.72 -7.45 -25.49
C ASN A 208 -4.53 -6.48 -25.41
N VAL A 209 -3.60 -6.57 -26.35
CA VAL A 209 -2.39 -5.69 -26.45
C VAL A 209 -2.74 -4.20 -26.38
N ARG A 210 -3.93 -3.78 -26.84
CA ARG A 210 -4.35 -2.37 -26.77
C ARG A 210 -4.68 -1.96 -25.33
N ILE A 211 -5.31 -2.85 -24.58
CA ILE A 211 -5.62 -2.64 -23.15
C ILE A 211 -4.34 -2.52 -22.35
N ASP A 212 -3.34 -3.37 -22.60
CA ASP A 212 -2.04 -3.28 -21.95
C ASP A 212 -1.33 -1.96 -22.24
N LYS A 213 -1.40 -1.47 -23.50
CA LYS A 213 -0.85 -0.18 -23.88
C LYS A 213 -1.56 0.98 -23.19
N ILE A 214 -2.90 0.95 -23.09
CA ILE A 214 -3.69 1.94 -22.34
C ILE A 214 -3.28 1.90 -20.87
N LYS A 215 -3.24 0.72 -20.25
CA LYS A 215 -2.84 0.52 -18.85
C LYS A 215 -1.46 1.13 -18.58
N LYS A 216 -0.44 0.77 -19.36
CA LYS A 216 0.92 1.28 -19.17
C LYS A 216 0.99 2.81 -19.29
N HIS A 217 0.32 3.38 -20.28
CA HIS A 217 0.29 4.82 -20.48
C HIS A 217 -0.44 5.53 -19.33
N LEU A 218 -1.58 5.00 -18.93
CA LEU A 218 -2.42 5.54 -17.87
C LEU A 218 -1.69 5.52 -16.52
N LEU A 219 -1.09 4.38 -16.16
CA LEU A 219 -0.30 4.22 -14.93
C LEU A 219 0.84 5.22 -14.88
N LYS A 220 1.61 5.31 -15.98
CA LYS A 220 2.69 6.30 -16.08
C LYS A 220 2.19 7.70 -15.78
N LYS A 221 1.07 8.12 -16.39
CA LYS A 221 0.52 9.46 -16.24
C LYS A 221 -0.07 9.72 -14.86
N LEU A 222 -0.70 8.72 -14.25
CA LEU A 222 -1.25 8.82 -12.90
C LEU A 222 -0.12 8.96 -11.86
N LEU A 223 0.92 8.13 -11.93
CA LEU A 223 2.06 8.23 -11.02
C LEU A 223 2.82 9.56 -11.18
N GLU A 224 3.04 10.03 -12.41
CA GLU A 224 3.60 11.37 -12.68
C GLU A 224 2.73 12.50 -12.12
N HIS A 225 1.40 12.36 -12.17
CA HIS A 225 0.47 13.33 -11.59
C HIS A 225 0.60 13.38 -10.07
N LEU A 226 0.62 12.22 -9.41
CA LEU A 226 0.76 12.12 -7.95
C LEU A 226 2.12 12.66 -7.47
N GLU A 227 3.20 12.36 -8.19
CA GLU A 227 4.53 12.92 -7.93
C GLU A 227 4.53 14.46 -8.10
N GLY A 228 3.85 14.95 -9.13
CA GLY A 228 3.66 16.38 -9.35
C GLY A 228 2.92 17.06 -8.20
N ILE A 229 1.90 16.43 -7.62
CA ILE A 229 1.20 16.91 -6.42
C ILE A 229 2.16 16.90 -5.23
N LYS A 230 2.88 15.80 -5.00
CA LYS A 230 3.87 15.68 -3.91
C LYS A 230 4.87 16.83 -3.93
N SER A 231 5.35 17.20 -5.12
CA SER A 231 6.36 18.23 -5.29
C SER A 231 5.81 19.65 -5.19
N LYS A 232 4.58 19.91 -5.68
CA LYS A 232 3.99 21.26 -5.78
C LYS A 232 3.08 21.62 -4.62
N ASN A 233 2.40 20.62 -4.04
CA ASN A 233 1.43 20.80 -2.95
C ASN A 233 1.57 19.66 -1.95
N ARG A 234 2.61 19.73 -1.10
CA ARG A 234 2.92 18.71 -0.09
C ARG A 234 1.74 18.45 0.85
N ALA A 235 1.00 19.46 1.23
CA ALA A 235 -0.15 19.31 2.14
C ALA A 235 -1.24 18.44 1.52
N GLN A 236 -1.57 18.66 0.25
CA GLN A 236 -2.53 17.83 -0.49
C GLN A 236 -2.03 16.38 -0.62
N TYR A 237 -0.73 16.21 -0.91
CA TYR A 237 -0.15 14.87 -1.00
C TYR A 237 -0.18 14.13 0.34
N LEU A 238 0.04 14.82 1.45
CA LEU A 238 -0.07 14.23 2.80
C LEU A 238 -1.49 13.74 3.11
N ASN A 239 -2.53 14.43 2.61
CA ASN A 239 -3.92 13.93 2.71
C ASN A 239 -4.10 12.63 1.91
N ILE A 240 -3.57 12.57 0.68
CA ILE A 240 -3.58 11.34 -0.13
C ILE A 240 -2.81 10.23 0.58
N TRP A 241 -1.61 10.52 1.07
CA TRP A 241 -0.77 9.56 1.79
C TRP A 241 -1.45 9.00 3.03
N LYS A 242 -2.06 9.85 3.84
CA LYS A 242 -2.78 9.44 5.05
C LYS A 242 -3.87 8.40 4.76
N ASN A 243 -4.55 8.52 3.63
CA ASN A 243 -5.65 7.65 3.25
C ASN A 243 -5.22 6.41 2.45
N PHE A 244 -4.14 6.51 1.67
CA PHE A 244 -3.78 5.50 0.66
C PHE A 244 -2.33 5.01 0.74
N SER A 245 -1.60 5.31 1.82
CA SER A 245 -0.21 4.87 2.00
C SER A 245 -0.05 3.36 1.86
N LYS A 246 -0.97 2.57 2.44
CA LYS A 246 -0.99 1.11 2.31
C LYS A 246 -1.04 0.66 0.85
N ASN A 247 -1.85 1.32 0.04
CA ASN A 247 -2.00 1.02 -1.38
C ASN A 247 -0.69 1.29 -2.15
N PHE A 248 -0.01 2.41 -1.89
CA PHE A 248 1.30 2.69 -2.51
C PHE A 248 2.36 1.68 -2.09
N LYS A 249 2.36 1.27 -0.82
CA LYS A 249 3.25 0.22 -0.29
C LYS A 249 2.98 -1.13 -0.95
N GLU A 250 1.72 -1.54 -1.08
CA GLU A 250 1.31 -2.74 -1.83
C GLU A 250 1.83 -2.68 -3.28
N GLY A 251 1.72 -1.52 -3.93
CA GLY A 251 2.24 -1.30 -5.29
C GLY A 251 3.75 -1.44 -5.38
N ALA A 252 4.50 -0.84 -4.44
CA ALA A 252 5.96 -0.90 -4.41
C ALA A 252 6.48 -2.34 -4.25
N VAL A 253 5.72 -3.22 -3.61
CA VAL A 253 6.04 -4.65 -3.45
C VAL A 253 5.64 -5.46 -4.69
N SER A 254 4.47 -5.19 -5.30
CA SER A 254 3.87 -6.06 -6.32
C SER A 254 4.13 -5.64 -7.76
N ASP A 255 4.34 -4.34 -8.03
CA ASP A 255 4.51 -3.81 -9.39
C ASP A 255 5.99 -3.51 -9.71
N PHE A 256 6.69 -4.54 -10.19
CA PHE A 256 8.11 -4.44 -10.53
C PHE A 256 8.41 -3.46 -11.68
N GLU A 257 7.49 -3.28 -12.65
CA GLU A 257 7.69 -2.38 -13.79
C GLU A 257 7.66 -0.89 -13.35
N ASN A 258 6.85 -0.55 -12.34
CA ASN A 258 6.68 0.82 -11.84
C ASN A 258 7.34 1.08 -10.49
N ARG A 259 8.13 0.14 -9.97
CA ARG A 259 8.74 0.19 -8.64
C ARG A 259 9.51 1.50 -8.38
N GLU A 260 10.32 1.94 -9.32
CA GLU A 260 11.09 3.18 -9.20
C GLU A 260 10.18 4.40 -9.01
N LYS A 261 9.10 4.52 -9.80
CA LYS A 261 8.14 5.61 -9.65
C LYS A 261 7.34 5.52 -8.35
N LEU A 262 6.98 4.31 -7.95
CA LEU A 262 6.29 4.08 -6.68
C LEU A 262 7.17 4.41 -5.49
N SER A 263 8.47 4.12 -5.54
CA SER A 263 9.43 4.49 -4.48
C SER A 263 9.50 6.00 -4.26
N GLN A 264 9.33 6.80 -5.32
CA GLN A 264 9.31 8.25 -5.25
C GLN A 264 8.05 8.79 -4.53
N LEU A 265 6.98 8.00 -4.43
CA LEU A 265 5.74 8.37 -3.74
C LEU A 265 5.74 7.98 -2.26
N LEU A 266 6.69 7.18 -1.80
CA LEU A 266 6.74 6.71 -0.41
C LEU A 266 7.20 7.80 0.55
N LEU A 267 6.56 7.83 1.73
CA LEU A 267 6.93 8.73 2.82
C LEU A 267 7.22 7.94 4.09
N PHE A 268 8.20 8.40 4.85
CA PHE A 268 8.65 7.79 6.09
C PHE A 268 8.83 8.84 7.19
N SER A 269 8.74 8.43 8.43
CA SER A 269 9.28 9.17 9.55
C SER A 269 10.79 9.00 9.59
N SER A 270 11.53 9.94 10.18
CA SER A 270 12.99 9.80 10.34
C SER A 270 13.52 10.50 11.59
N SER A 271 14.77 10.22 11.93
CA SER A 271 15.46 10.86 13.03
C SER A 271 15.72 12.37 12.82
N LYS A 272 15.63 12.85 11.58
CA LYS A 272 15.82 14.27 11.22
C LYS A 272 14.51 15.02 11.00
N THR A 273 13.34 14.35 11.11
CA THR A 273 12.03 14.98 11.00
C THR A 273 11.36 15.14 12.36
N ALA A 274 10.54 16.17 12.54
CA ALA A 274 9.66 16.26 13.71
C ALA A 274 8.62 15.12 13.73
N ALA A 275 7.95 14.91 14.85
CA ALA A 275 7.07 13.75 15.07
C ALA A 275 5.98 13.58 14.00
N GLU A 276 5.39 14.67 13.51
CA GLU A 276 4.32 14.65 12.53
C GLU A 276 4.79 14.93 11.09
N GLN A 277 6.08 15.10 10.90
CA GLN A 277 6.65 15.36 9.59
C GLN A 277 7.17 14.07 8.96
N LEU A 278 6.88 13.91 7.68
CA LEU A 278 7.35 12.79 6.88
C LEU A 278 8.35 13.27 5.84
N THR A 279 9.33 12.45 5.57
CA THR A 279 10.33 12.62 4.51
C THR A 279 10.16 11.56 3.43
N ASP A 280 10.63 11.85 2.24
CA ASP A 280 10.78 10.84 1.18
C ASP A 280 12.25 10.43 1.00
N LEU A 281 12.46 9.39 0.20
CA LEU A 281 13.80 8.84 -0.05
C LEU A 281 14.72 9.85 -0.75
N GLN A 282 14.18 10.71 -1.62
CA GLN A 282 14.96 11.74 -2.29
C GLN A 282 15.45 12.82 -1.31
N GLU A 283 14.56 13.26 -0.40
CA GLU A 283 14.91 14.21 0.66
C GLU A 283 15.95 13.62 1.61
N TYR A 284 15.84 12.34 1.98
CA TYR A 284 16.83 11.62 2.77
C TYR A 284 18.19 11.62 2.09
N VAL A 285 18.27 11.18 0.83
CA VAL A 285 19.55 11.12 0.07
C VAL A 285 20.19 12.49 -0.07
N LYS A 286 19.40 13.55 -0.27
CA LYS A 286 19.91 14.93 -0.31
C LYS A 286 20.54 15.41 1.02
N ARG A 287 20.10 14.86 2.17
CA ARG A 287 20.64 15.20 3.51
C ARG A 287 21.77 14.29 3.95
N MET A 288 22.09 13.24 3.18
CA MET A 288 23.17 12.32 3.52
C MET A 288 24.51 13.08 3.59
N PRO A 289 25.25 12.96 4.69
CA PRO A 289 26.58 13.54 4.77
C PRO A 289 27.58 12.80 3.88
N GLU A 290 28.66 13.48 3.56
CA GLU A 290 29.75 12.86 2.79
C GLU A 290 30.30 11.63 3.49
N GLY A 291 30.49 10.52 2.73
CA GLY A 291 30.93 9.23 3.26
C GLY A 291 29.82 8.28 3.72
N GLN A 292 28.57 8.70 3.83
CA GLN A 292 27.45 7.78 4.07
C GLN A 292 27.13 7.03 2.77
N LYS A 293 27.14 5.69 2.82
CA LYS A 293 26.94 4.83 1.63
C LYS A 293 25.57 4.17 1.60
N GLU A 294 24.95 3.96 2.76
CA GLU A 294 23.69 3.24 2.90
C GLU A 294 22.57 4.17 3.41
N ILE A 295 21.34 3.79 3.13
CA ILE A 295 20.13 4.36 3.73
C ILE A 295 19.80 3.51 4.94
N TYR A 296 19.91 4.11 6.13
CA TYR A 296 19.68 3.40 7.39
C TYR A 296 18.21 3.45 7.79
N TYR A 297 17.72 2.35 8.35
CA TYR A 297 16.37 2.26 8.87
C TYR A 297 16.28 1.47 10.18
N LEU A 298 15.24 1.71 10.95
CA LEU A 298 14.92 0.98 12.17
C LEU A 298 13.41 0.84 12.32
N GLY A 299 12.95 -0.40 12.51
CA GLY A 299 11.54 -0.72 12.74
C GLY A 299 11.17 -0.63 14.22
N GLY A 300 9.92 -0.27 14.51
CA GLY A 300 9.39 -0.26 15.87
C GLY A 300 7.89 0.00 15.91
N THR A 301 7.30 -0.23 17.09
CA THR A 301 5.85 -0.06 17.30
C THR A 301 5.41 1.40 17.29
N ASP A 302 6.29 2.29 17.73
CA ASP A 302 6.07 3.72 17.79
C ASP A 302 7.39 4.49 17.77
N ARG A 303 7.32 5.77 17.44
CA ARG A 303 8.47 6.64 17.33
C ARG A 303 9.27 6.76 18.65
N GLY A 304 8.58 6.88 19.79
CA GLY A 304 9.21 7.05 21.09
C GLY A 304 10.05 5.83 21.50
N THR A 305 9.59 4.64 21.15
CA THR A 305 10.31 3.37 21.34
C THR A 305 11.54 3.31 20.43
N ILE A 306 11.42 3.68 19.17
CA ILE A 306 12.55 3.72 18.22
C ILE A 306 13.62 4.72 18.71
N GLU A 307 13.22 5.93 19.07
CA GLU A 307 14.16 6.96 19.51
C GLU A 307 14.98 6.60 20.75
N LYS A 308 14.49 5.71 21.59
CA LYS A 308 15.21 5.21 22.78
C LYS A 308 16.08 3.98 22.49
N ASN A 309 16.11 3.50 21.26
CA ASN A 309 16.88 2.30 20.91
C ASN A 309 18.40 2.59 20.92
N PRO A 310 19.20 1.82 21.67
CA PRO A 310 20.66 1.97 21.71
C PRO A 310 21.34 1.84 20.35
N ALA A 311 20.75 1.13 19.40
CA ALA A 311 21.29 1.02 18.05
C ALA A 311 21.45 2.41 17.39
N LEU A 312 20.66 3.41 17.81
CA LEU A 312 20.73 4.77 17.27
C LEU A 312 21.86 5.63 17.85
N GLU A 313 22.55 5.20 18.91
CA GLU A 313 23.59 6.02 19.57
C GLU A 313 24.70 6.43 18.59
N ILE A 314 25.24 5.49 17.83
CA ILE A 314 26.29 5.76 16.86
C ILE A 314 25.82 6.67 15.70
N PHE A 315 24.56 6.50 15.26
CA PHE A 315 24.00 7.33 14.19
C PHE A 315 23.82 8.78 14.65
N ARG A 316 23.37 9.00 15.90
CA ARG A 316 23.29 10.35 16.50
C ARG A 316 24.67 10.98 16.60
N LYS A 317 25.68 10.24 17.06
CA LYS A 317 27.04 10.74 17.20
C LYS A 317 27.67 11.12 15.86
N LYS A 318 27.36 10.36 14.79
CA LYS A 318 27.83 10.64 13.43
C LYS A 318 26.92 11.56 12.63
N ASP A 319 25.84 12.04 13.23
CA ASP A 319 24.79 12.83 12.58
C ASP A 319 24.19 12.17 11.33
N PHE A 320 24.12 10.85 11.32
CA PHE A 320 23.48 10.08 10.24
C PHE A 320 21.98 9.98 10.47
N GLU A 321 21.20 10.21 9.41
CA GLU A 321 19.75 10.05 9.45
C GLU A 321 19.37 8.57 9.42
N VAL A 322 18.33 8.20 10.19
CA VAL A 322 17.73 6.87 10.20
C VAL A 322 16.24 6.98 9.93
N LEU A 323 15.73 6.24 8.94
CA LEU A 323 14.30 6.11 8.68
C LEU A 323 13.65 5.29 9.81
N TYR A 324 12.49 5.75 10.27
CA TYR A 324 11.68 5.05 11.28
C TYR A 324 10.52 4.35 10.61
N LEU A 325 10.53 3.03 10.65
CA LEU A 325 9.51 2.18 10.05
C LEU A 325 8.45 1.85 11.10
N LEU A 326 7.32 2.57 11.03
CA LEU A 326 6.23 2.47 12.00
C LEU A 326 5.12 1.51 11.52
N ASP A 327 5.12 1.16 10.25
CA ASP A 327 4.20 0.21 9.65
C ASP A 327 4.96 -1.08 9.31
N PRO A 328 4.46 -2.26 9.73
CA PRO A 328 5.08 -3.53 9.39
C PRO A 328 5.33 -3.76 7.90
N LEU A 329 4.53 -3.14 7.02
CA LEU A 329 4.73 -3.21 5.57
C LEU A 329 5.99 -2.48 5.10
N ASP A 330 6.51 -1.51 5.87
CA ASP A 330 7.66 -0.70 5.44
C ASP A 330 8.91 -1.55 5.23
N GLU A 331 9.16 -2.53 6.09
CA GLU A 331 10.31 -3.44 5.93
C GLU A 331 10.18 -4.27 4.65
N PHE A 332 8.99 -4.82 4.36
CA PHE A 332 8.74 -5.54 3.12
C PHE A 332 8.97 -4.66 1.90
N VAL A 333 8.56 -3.38 1.98
CA VAL A 333 8.78 -2.42 0.90
C VAL A 333 10.26 -2.19 0.68
N LEU A 334 11.04 -1.92 1.73
CA LEU A 334 12.48 -1.67 1.62
C LEU A 334 13.24 -2.92 1.13
N ASP A 335 12.87 -4.11 1.60
CA ASP A 335 13.45 -5.37 1.14
C ASP A 335 13.19 -5.61 -0.36
N HIS A 336 11.99 -5.30 -0.84
CA HIS A 336 11.66 -5.40 -2.26
C HIS A 336 12.32 -4.32 -3.11
N LEU A 337 12.46 -3.09 -2.60
CA LEU A 337 13.16 -2.02 -3.29
C LEU A 337 14.67 -2.31 -3.39
N ARG A 338 15.26 -2.90 -2.35
CA ARG A 338 16.69 -3.22 -2.17
C ARG A 338 17.60 -2.02 -2.10
N GLU A 339 17.46 -1.07 -3.00
CA GLU A 339 18.25 0.16 -3.07
C GLU A 339 17.41 1.33 -3.58
N TYR A 340 17.86 2.54 -3.29
CA TYR A 340 17.37 3.78 -3.86
C TYR A 340 18.55 4.68 -4.23
N ASP A 341 18.57 5.21 -5.46
CA ASP A 341 19.68 6.02 -5.97
C ASP A 341 21.06 5.36 -5.75
N LYS A 342 21.18 4.05 -6.06
CA LYS A 342 22.38 3.21 -5.86
C LYS A 342 22.84 3.10 -4.40
N LYS A 343 22.00 3.39 -3.43
CA LYS A 343 22.26 3.26 -2.02
C LYS A 343 21.40 2.15 -1.44
N VAL A 344 22.06 1.15 -0.86
CA VAL A 344 21.40 -0.03 -0.27
C VAL A 344 20.72 0.36 1.04
N PHE A 345 19.56 -0.21 1.30
CA PHE A 345 18.91 -0.10 2.61
C PHE A 345 19.60 -1.00 3.62
N LYS A 346 19.91 -0.45 4.81
CA LYS A 346 20.59 -1.18 5.87
C LYS A 346 19.91 -0.98 7.21
N MET A 347 19.60 -2.08 7.89
CA MET A 347 18.99 -2.04 9.22
C MET A 347 19.98 -1.49 10.25
N ALA A 348 19.57 -0.54 11.09
CA ALA A 348 20.42 0.06 12.14
C ALA A 348 20.86 -0.96 13.22
N GLU A 349 20.09 -2.02 13.43
CA GLU A 349 20.42 -3.13 14.35
C GLU A 349 21.24 -4.26 13.69
N SER A 350 21.75 -4.08 12.49
CA SER A 350 22.59 -5.10 11.85
C SER A 350 23.99 -5.16 12.47
N ALA A 351 24.52 -6.38 12.66
CA ALA A 351 25.81 -6.59 13.27
C ALA A 351 27.00 -6.18 12.38
N ASP A 352 26.79 -6.03 11.08
CA ASP A 352 27.82 -5.73 10.07
C ASP A 352 27.89 -4.26 9.63
N ILE A 353 27.24 -3.35 10.37
CA ILE A 353 27.34 -1.91 10.04
C ILE A 353 28.76 -1.41 10.28
N PRO A 354 29.42 -0.84 9.27
CA PRO A 354 30.80 -0.39 9.36
C PRO A 354 30.92 1.00 10.02
N LEU A 355 30.15 1.27 11.05
CA LEU A 355 30.13 2.56 11.77
C LEU A 355 30.93 2.53 13.07
N GLU A 356 31.87 1.61 13.22
CA GLU A 356 32.72 1.52 14.39
C GLU A 356 33.59 2.75 14.56
N GLU A 357 33.78 3.20 15.82
CA GLU A 357 34.77 4.20 16.11
C GLU A 357 36.17 3.59 16.07
N LYS A 358 37.08 4.28 15.38
CA LYS A 358 38.51 3.97 15.48
C LYS A 358 39.02 4.56 16.78
N GLY A 359 39.14 3.74 17.79
CA GLY A 359 39.73 4.13 19.05
C GLY A 359 39.37 3.16 20.17
N GLU A 360 40.35 2.60 20.82
CA GLU A 360 40.17 1.86 22.05
C GLU A 360 39.88 2.87 23.19
N THR A 361 38.65 2.87 23.72
CA THR A 361 38.30 3.63 24.90
C THR A 361 38.69 2.85 26.15
N GLY A 362 39.92 2.97 26.58
CA GLY A 362 40.38 2.37 27.85
C GLY A 362 41.86 2.04 27.90
N ASP A 363 42.36 1.80 29.10
CA ASP A 363 43.67 1.21 29.36
C ASP A 363 43.69 -0.21 28.78
N ALA A 364 44.80 -0.59 28.13
CA ALA A 364 44.97 -1.91 27.51
C ALA A 364 44.73 -3.08 28.50
N ALA A 365 45.11 -2.88 29.80
CA ALA A 365 44.83 -3.85 30.84
C ALA A 365 43.33 -4.00 31.13
N TYR A 366 42.60 -2.88 31.19
CA TYR A 366 41.13 -2.92 31.37
C TYR A 366 40.41 -3.58 30.19
N LEU A 367 40.83 -3.30 28.96
CA LEU A 367 40.25 -3.93 27.77
C LEU A 367 40.50 -5.45 27.75
N LYS A 368 41.63 -5.91 28.25
CA LYS A 368 41.90 -7.35 28.44
C LYS A 368 40.92 -7.97 29.45
N ASP A 369 40.70 -7.29 30.61
CA ASP A 369 39.76 -7.74 31.64
C ASP A 369 38.33 -7.75 31.11
N ALA A 370 37.93 -6.74 30.32
CA ALA A 370 36.64 -6.71 29.61
C ALA A 370 36.50 -7.85 28.59
N GLY A 371 37.57 -8.20 27.87
CA GLY A 371 37.62 -9.39 27.00
C GLY A 371 37.38 -10.70 27.74
N ASN A 372 37.94 -10.86 28.95
CA ASN A 372 37.68 -12.01 29.82
C ASN A 372 36.20 -12.08 30.25
N LEU A 373 35.57 -10.89 30.57
CA LEU A 373 34.13 -10.83 30.85
C LEU A 373 33.31 -11.28 29.64
N VAL A 374 33.67 -10.90 28.41
CA VAL A 374 33.01 -11.37 27.18
C VAL A 374 33.00 -12.89 27.08
N LEU A 375 34.13 -13.54 27.33
CA LEU A 375 34.23 -15.03 27.33
C LEU A 375 33.34 -15.66 28.41
N TYR A 376 33.33 -15.06 29.61
CA TYR A 376 32.45 -15.48 30.69
C TYR A 376 30.96 -15.36 30.30
N LEU A 377 30.54 -14.21 29.77
CA LEU A 377 29.17 -13.98 29.33
C LEU A 377 28.76 -14.96 28.25
N LYS A 378 29.64 -15.27 27.30
CA LYS A 378 29.37 -16.27 26.26
C LYS A 378 29.11 -17.66 26.87
N THR A 379 29.86 -18.03 27.90
CA THR A 379 29.65 -19.28 28.63
C THR A 379 28.31 -19.29 29.38
N VAL A 380 27.97 -18.20 30.06
CA VAL A 380 26.71 -18.07 30.83
C VAL A 380 25.51 -18.12 29.94
N TYR A 381 25.53 -17.46 28.77
CA TYR A 381 24.39 -17.38 27.84
C TYR A 381 24.28 -18.65 26.97
N GLY A 382 25.37 -19.37 26.71
CA GLY A 382 25.36 -20.58 25.89
C GLY A 382 24.69 -20.39 24.54
N GLU A 383 23.67 -21.19 24.28
CA GLU A 383 22.93 -21.19 23.02
C GLU A 383 21.94 -20.02 22.86
N GLN A 384 21.76 -19.16 23.88
CA GLN A 384 20.79 -18.06 23.82
C GLN A 384 21.24 -16.89 22.95
N VAL A 385 22.57 -16.78 22.69
CA VAL A 385 23.15 -15.76 21.81
C VAL A 385 24.11 -16.43 20.82
N GLN A 386 24.25 -15.81 19.65
CA GLN A 386 25.22 -16.28 18.65
C GLN A 386 26.65 -15.97 19.08
N GLU A 387 26.86 -14.77 19.55
CA GLU A 387 28.16 -14.22 19.92
C GLU A 387 27.99 -13.13 20.99
N VAL A 388 29.05 -12.91 21.79
CA VAL A 388 29.20 -11.74 22.67
C VAL A 388 30.48 -11.03 22.26
N LYS A 389 30.43 -9.70 22.08
CA LYS A 389 31.60 -8.90 21.71
C LYS A 389 31.59 -7.52 22.39
N ILE A 390 32.75 -6.86 22.40
CA ILE A 390 32.89 -5.48 22.86
C ILE A 390 32.28 -4.55 21.80
N SER A 391 31.39 -3.65 22.22
CA SER A 391 30.79 -2.65 21.35
C SER A 391 31.78 -1.51 21.06
N ARG A 392 31.77 -1.06 19.81
CA ARG A 392 32.44 0.17 19.35
C ARG A 392 31.44 1.22 18.88
N ARG A 393 30.14 0.97 19.09
CA ARG A 393 29.03 1.85 18.67
C ARG A 393 28.21 2.41 19.83
N LEU A 394 28.27 1.77 21.01
CA LEU A 394 27.55 2.25 22.19
C LEU A 394 28.31 3.34 22.92
N THR A 395 27.57 4.39 23.34
CA THR A 395 28.07 5.50 24.13
C THR A 395 27.49 5.50 25.55
N ASP A 396 26.18 5.32 25.66
CA ASP A 396 25.44 5.51 26.91
C ASP A 396 24.83 4.20 27.45
N SER A 397 24.43 3.28 26.59
CA SER A 397 23.79 2.03 27.00
C SER A 397 24.80 0.95 27.39
N PRO A 398 24.46 0.05 28.33
CA PRO A 398 25.34 -1.03 28.78
C PRO A 398 25.56 -2.12 27.74
N CYS A 399 24.55 -2.40 26.94
CA CYS A 399 24.60 -3.45 25.92
C CYS A 399 23.52 -3.27 24.83
N LEU A 400 23.66 -4.03 23.77
CA LEU A 400 22.76 -4.04 22.62
C LEU A 400 22.69 -5.45 22.02
N LEU A 401 21.48 -5.90 21.67
CA LEU A 401 21.28 -7.08 20.82
C LEU A 401 21.21 -6.64 19.37
N LEU A 402 21.95 -7.33 18.52
CA LEU A 402 22.02 -7.07 17.08
C LEU A 402 21.53 -8.26 16.29
N ASN A 403 20.86 -7.98 15.20
CA ASN A 403 20.51 -9.00 14.23
C ASN A 403 21.78 -9.45 13.47
N PRO A 404 21.93 -10.75 13.14
CA PRO A 404 22.94 -11.18 12.19
C PRO A 404 22.86 -10.36 10.88
N ALA A 405 23.99 -10.28 10.15
CA ALA A 405 24.07 -9.45 8.94
C ALA A 405 22.96 -9.70 7.92
N ASP A 406 22.57 -10.96 7.74
CA ASP A 406 21.53 -11.38 6.80
C ASP A 406 20.24 -11.86 7.51
N GLY A 407 20.11 -11.57 8.81
CA GLY A 407 18.95 -11.97 9.60
C GLY A 407 17.78 -10.99 9.45
N PRO A 408 16.54 -11.49 9.56
CA PRO A 408 15.36 -10.62 9.58
C PRO A 408 15.33 -9.74 10.83
N SER A 409 14.60 -8.63 10.78
CA SER A 409 14.38 -7.79 11.96
C SER A 409 13.56 -8.51 13.04
N VAL A 410 13.61 -7.98 14.27
CA VAL A 410 12.75 -8.47 15.37
C VAL A 410 11.28 -8.39 15.00
N GLN A 411 10.87 -7.34 14.30
CA GLN A 411 9.49 -7.14 13.84
C GLN A 411 9.09 -8.22 12.83
N MET A 412 9.96 -8.49 11.85
CA MET A 412 9.72 -9.51 10.85
C MET A 412 9.64 -10.91 11.48
N GLU A 413 10.54 -11.23 12.42
CA GLU A 413 10.48 -12.49 13.14
C GLU A 413 9.20 -12.68 13.96
N LYS A 414 8.68 -11.59 14.57
CA LYS A 414 7.38 -11.62 15.26
C LYS A 414 6.24 -11.92 14.29
N ILE A 415 6.26 -11.32 13.10
CA ILE A 415 5.26 -11.60 12.06
C ILE A 415 5.38 -13.07 11.60
N MET A 416 6.59 -13.56 11.33
CA MET A 416 6.82 -14.95 10.96
C MET A 416 6.32 -15.92 12.03
N LYS A 417 6.54 -15.60 13.31
CA LYS A 417 6.03 -16.40 14.44
C LYS A 417 4.51 -16.36 14.57
N MET A 418 3.85 -15.25 14.23
CA MET A 418 2.38 -15.18 14.19
C MET A 418 1.80 -16.06 13.07
N VAL A 419 2.47 -16.11 11.92
CA VAL A 419 2.05 -16.92 10.77
C VAL A 419 2.40 -18.41 10.98
N ASN A 420 3.58 -18.68 11.52
CA ASN A 420 4.06 -20.03 11.82
C ASN A 420 4.49 -20.10 13.29
N LYS A 421 3.68 -20.76 14.13
CA LYS A 421 3.93 -20.89 15.58
C LYS A 421 5.21 -21.64 15.90
N ASP A 422 5.69 -22.51 15.01
CA ASP A 422 6.91 -23.29 15.17
C ASP A 422 8.17 -22.54 14.75
N TYR A 423 8.02 -21.29 14.26
CA TYR A 423 9.16 -20.46 13.87
C TYR A 423 10.05 -20.18 15.08
N GLN A 424 11.34 -20.52 14.95
CA GLN A 424 12.35 -20.25 15.95
C GLN A 424 13.02 -18.90 15.68
N LEU A 425 13.06 -18.05 16.72
CA LEU A 425 13.74 -16.76 16.63
C LEU A 425 15.25 -16.98 16.40
N GLY A 426 15.82 -16.19 15.52
CA GLY A 426 17.26 -16.22 15.23
C GLY A 426 18.11 -15.87 16.46
N LYS A 427 19.27 -16.52 16.60
CA LYS A 427 20.24 -16.14 17.63
C LYS A 427 20.86 -14.79 17.29
N ARG A 428 21.04 -13.93 18.28
CA ARG A 428 21.53 -12.57 18.11
C ARG A 428 22.95 -12.39 18.60
N VAL A 429 23.61 -11.34 18.15
CA VAL A 429 24.90 -10.89 18.65
C VAL A 429 24.69 -9.91 19.79
N LEU A 430 25.27 -10.17 20.95
CA LEU A 430 25.25 -9.22 22.09
C LEU A 430 26.53 -8.38 22.07
N GLU A 431 26.37 -7.07 21.96
CA GLU A 431 27.46 -6.11 22.19
C GLU A 431 27.37 -5.55 23.60
N ILE A 432 28.49 -5.48 24.32
CA ILE A 432 28.61 -4.82 25.63
C ILE A 432 29.48 -3.56 25.54
N ASN A 433 29.09 -2.53 26.27
CA ASN A 433 29.83 -1.25 26.36
C ASN A 433 30.79 -1.26 27.52
N PRO A 434 32.10 -1.41 27.32
CA PRO A 434 33.08 -1.43 28.42
C PRO A 434 33.16 -0.09 29.15
N GLY A 435 32.74 1.03 28.54
CA GLY A 435 32.68 2.36 29.15
C GLY A 435 31.55 2.54 30.16
N HIS A 436 30.49 1.73 30.10
CA HIS A 436 29.30 1.87 30.94
C HIS A 436 29.57 1.40 32.40
N ALA A 437 29.04 2.14 33.40
CA ALA A 437 29.27 1.89 34.82
C ALA A 437 28.90 0.45 35.26
N LEU A 438 27.79 -0.08 34.79
CA LEU A 438 27.35 -1.46 35.07
C LEU A 438 28.36 -2.48 34.54
N ILE A 439 28.86 -2.32 33.31
CA ILE A 439 29.86 -3.23 32.72
C ILE A 439 31.16 -3.13 33.45
N LYS A 440 31.63 -1.93 33.83
CA LYS A 440 32.82 -1.71 34.68
C LYS A 440 32.71 -2.49 36.02
N LYS A 441 31.54 -2.40 36.67
CA LYS A 441 31.28 -3.16 37.90
C LYS A 441 31.32 -4.66 37.65
N MET A 442 30.74 -5.17 36.57
CA MET A 442 30.79 -6.59 36.21
C MET A 442 32.23 -7.08 35.92
N VAL A 443 33.04 -6.25 35.24
CA VAL A 443 34.48 -6.54 35.01
C VAL A 443 35.21 -6.68 36.34
N ALA A 444 34.97 -5.75 37.29
CA ALA A 444 35.61 -5.79 38.61
C ALA A 444 35.20 -7.04 39.43
N LEU A 445 33.90 -7.39 39.42
CA LEU A 445 33.40 -8.61 40.07
C LEU A 445 33.99 -9.87 39.43
N HIS A 446 34.06 -9.93 38.12
CA HIS A 446 34.67 -11.05 37.40
C HIS A 446 36.17 -11.24 37.72
N LYS A 447 36.88 -10.11 37.86
CA LYS A 447 38.31 -10.12 38.24
C LYS A 447 38.51 -10.56 39.69
N GLN A 448 37.58 -10.24 40.57
CA GLN A 448 37.62 -10.66 41.97
C GLN A 448 37.36 -12.17 42.11
N ASP A 449 36.27 -12.66 41.59
CA ASP A 449 35.89 -14.08 41.53
C ASP A 449 34.88 -14.35 40.43
N PRO A 450 35.22 -15.06 39.34
CA PRO A 450 34.30 -15.44 38.28
C PRO A 450 33.11 -16.31 38.73
N ALA A 451 33.21 -16.95 39.91
CA ALA A 451 32.15 -17.82 40.44
C ALA A 451 31.12 -17.08 41.30
N LEU A 452 31.24 -15.77 41.49
CA LEU A 452 30.31 -14.98 42.31
C LEU A 452 28.86 -15.12 41.80
N PRO A 453 27.91 -15.56 42.67
CA PRO A 453 26.50 -15.71 42.29
C PRO A 453 25.90 -14.42 41.72
N LEU A 454 26.21 -13.25 42.32
CA LEU A 454 25.76 -11.95 41.88
C LEU A 454 26.18 -11.66 40.42
N LEU A 455 27.43 -12.00 40.03
CA LEU A 455 27.89 -11.80 38.67
C LEU A 455 27.03 -12.56 37.64
N LYS A 456 26.71 -13.83 37.94
CA LYS A 456 25.84 -14.66 37.12
C LYS A 456 24.42 -14.07 37.03
N THR A 457 23.87 -13.61 38.16
CA THR A 457 22.55 -12.97 38.23
C THR A 457 22.51 -11.71 37.37
N LEU A 458 23.52 -10.81 37.49
CA LEU A 458 23.65 -9.61 36.68
C LEU A 458 23.80 -9.95 35.18
N ALA A 459 24.57 -10.96 34.83
CA ALA A 459 24.74 -11.39 33.46
C ALA A 459 23.39 -11.82 32.84
N LEU A 460 22.66 -12.72 33.49
CA LEU A 460 21.36 -13.19 33.02
C LEU A 460 20.33 -12.03 32.92
N GLN A 461 20.31 -11.14 33.91
CA GLN A 461 19.39 -10.01 33.91
C GLN A 461 19.74 -9.01 32.80
N LEU A 462 21.02 -8.82 32.47
CA LEU A 462 21.45 -7.94 31.39
C LEU A 462 20.87 -8.41 30.04
N LEU A 463 20.91 -9.71 29.77
CA LEU A 463 20.31 -10.29 28.56
C LEU A 463 18.79 -10.20 28.56
N ASP A 464 18.16 -10.46 29.73
CA ASP A 464 16.70 -10.38 29.84
C ASP A 464 16.17 -8.96 29.65
N ASN A 465 16.89 -7.93 30.11
CA ASN A 465 16.54 -6.53 29.84
C ASN A 465 16.51 -6.22 28.34
N MET A 466 17.44 -6.81 27.58
CA MET A 466 17.43 -6.65 26.11
C MET A 466 16.26 -7.40 25.45
N LYS A 467 16.02 -8.64 25.87
CA LYS A 467 14.88 -9.44 25.38
C LYS A 467 13.55 -8.79 25.73
N LEU A 468 13.43 -8.21 26.93
CA LEU A 468 12.24 -7.46 27.37
C LEU A 468 11.99 -6.24 26.47
N ARG A 469 13.03 -5.45 26.19
CA ARG A 469 12.96 -4.29 25.31
C ARG A 469 12.50 -4.67 23.90
N GLU A 470 12.96 -5.78 23.38
CA GLU A 470 12.57 -6.31 22.07
C GLU A 470 11.19 -7.01 22.10
N GLY A 471 10.62 -7.25 23.28
CA GLY A 471 9.35 -7.97 23.46
C GLY A 471 9.44 -9.45 23.06
N ILE A 472 10.59 -10.08 23.30
CA ILE A 472 10.87 -11.50 23.05
C ILE A 472 11.25 -12.27 24.31
N LEU A 473 11.14 -11.64 25.48
CA LEU A 473 11.36 -12.30 26.77
C LEU A 473 10.28 -13.36 26.99
N SER A 474 10.71 -14.63 27.14
CA SER A 474 9.81 -15.77 27.33
C SER A 474 9.54 -16.13 28.78
N ASP A 475 10.54 -15.95 29.65
CA ASP A 475 10.47 -16.29 31.08
C ASP A 475 10.49 -15.01 31.93
N THR A 476 9.32 -14.40 32.08
CA THR A 476 9.13 -13.17 32.87
C THR A 476 9.28 -13.43 34.37
N GLU A 477 8.85 -14.60 34.87
CA GLU A 477 8.90 -14.94 36.30
C GLU A 477 10.35 -15.08 36.78
N ALA A 478 11.18 -15.80 36.03
CA ALA A 478 12.60 -15.89 36.35
C ALA A 478 13.33 -14.54 36.30
N SER A 479 12.95 -13.67 35.36
CA SER A 479 13.50 -12.31 35.27
C SER A 479 13.08 -11.45 36.47
N ILE A 480 11.81 -11.51 36.90
CA ILE A 480 11.32 -10.80 38.08
C ILE A 480 12.07 -11.28 39.35
N ALA A 481 12.22 -12.60 39.52
CA ALA A 481 12.97 -13.14 40.66
C ALA A 481 14.42 -12.66 40.72
N ARG A 482 15.10 -12.56 39.56
CA ARG A 482 16.48 -12.00 39.48
C ARG A 482 16.51 -10.51 39.83
N ILE A 483 15.52 -9.72 39.37
CA ILE A 483 15.41 -8.31 39.74
C ILE A 483 15.27 -8.17 41.26
N GLN A 484 14.39 -8.96 41.90
CA GLN A 484 14.20 -8.94 43.36
C GLN A 484 15.49 -9.29 44.10
N GLN A 485 16.23 -10.32 43.65
CA GLN A 485 17.52 -10.69 44.22
C GLN A 485 18.52 -9.52 44.12
N ILE A 486 18.65 -8.87 42.97
CA ILE A 486 19.53 -7.73 42.78
C ILE A 486 19.14 -6.56 43.69
N MET A 487 17.83 -6.30 43.87
CA MET A 487 17.33 -5.26 44.78
C MET A 487 17.67 -5.55 46.25
N LEU A 488 17.58 -6.81 46.71
CA LEU A 488 17.98 -7.22 48.04
C LEU A 488 19.49 -6.98 48.28
N GLU A 489 20.31 -7.41 47.33
CA GLU A 489 21.76 -7.18 47.43
C GLU A 489 22.16 -5.71 47.38
N ALA A 490 21.40 -4.87 46.66
CA ALA A 490 21.61 -3.42 46.61
C ALA A 490 21.16 -2.72 47.90
N GLY A 491 20.19 -3.26 48.62
CA GLY A 491 19.72 -2.69 49.91
C GLY A 491 20.68 -2.84 51.09
N GLY A 492 21.75 -3.63 50.93
CA GLY A 492 22.72 -3.87 51.98
C GLY A 492 22.27 -4.94 53.02
N PRO A 493 23.11 -5.31 53.97
CA PRO A 493 22.74 -6.28 54.99
C PRO A 493 21.63 -5.75 55.91
N ASP A 494 20.78 -6.64 56.41
CA ASP A 494 19.59 -6.38 57.23
C ASP A 494 19.82 -5.58 58.54
N ASP A 495 21.10 -5.35 58.91
CA ASP A 495 21.46 -4.65 60.15
C ASP A 495 21.22 -3.13 60.19
N GLN A 496 20.72 -2.51 59.10
CA GLN A 496 20.43 -1.07 59.03
C GLN A 496 18.95 -0.71 59.12
N VAL A 497 18.05 -1.69 59.22
CA VAL A 497 16.64 -1.43 59.47
C VAL A 497 16.36 -1.69 60.96
N LYS A 498 16.63 -0.70 61.80
CA LYS A 498 16.14 -0.61 63.18
C LYS A 498 15.22 0.60 63.30
#